data_89641d8ac93f793e4f936e0aceba71cf
#
_entry.id   89641d8ac93f793e4f936e0aceba71cf
#
_cell.length_a   1.000
_cell.length_b   1.000
_cell.length_c   1.000
_cell.angle_alpha   90.00
_cell.angle_beta   90.00
_cell.angle_gamma   90.00
#
_symmetry.space_group_name_H-M   'P 1'
#
loop_
_entity.id
_entity.type
_entity.pdbx_description
1 polymer ?
#
loop_
_entity_poly.entity_id
_entity_poly.type
_entity_poly.pdbx_seq_one_letter_code
_entity_poly.pdbx_strand_id
1 'polypeptide(L)'
;MTRPAGRTGVLTVAAVPIGDPADASARLGPALAAAGLIAAEDTRRLRRLATALGVRLTGRVVSYYDDVEARRVPGLLAELAAGEDVLLVTDAGLPGVSDPGYRLIAAAAQAGIRVTVLPGPSAVTTAQVVAGLPGARFVFEGFPSRRRGERERRFAELAAERRTLIFFESPRRIGQTLGELAAAFGADRPAAVCRELTKTHEEVLRGTLGELAGQLSDGTLGEVTLVVAGAPAGQDGPAALAEAVAQVRMDVQGGATTKDAVAAVAAATGLRKRDLYNAAAAAAERP
;
A
#
# COMPACT_ATOMS: atom_id res chain seq x y z
N MET A 1 25.16 16.08 32.44
CA MET A 1 24.04 15.51 33.19
C MET A 1 24.11 13.99 33.06
N THR A 2 24.43 13.30 34.17
CA THR A 2 24.47 11.83 34.23
C THR A 2 23.09 11.26 34.07
N ARG A 3 22.87 10.40 33.07
CA ARG A 3 21.63 9.66 32.81
C ARG A 3 21.29 8.75 33.99
N PRO A 4 20.01 8.66 34.43
CA PRO A 4 19.64 7.70 35.49
C PRO A 4 19.89 6.27 34.99
N ALA A 5 20.58 5.45 35.81
CA ALA A 5 20.81 4.04 35.56
C ALA A 5 19.47 3.29 35.46
N GLY A 6 19.26 2.52 34.38
CA GLY A 6 18.08 1.66 34.18
C GLY A 6 17.03 2.14 33.17
N ARG A 7 17.22 3.29 32.50
CA ARG A 7 16.28 3.73 31.42
C ARG A 7 16.75 3.20 30.08
N THR A 8 15.87 2.45 29.37
CA THR A 8 16.04 2.16 27.95
C THR A 8 15.83 3.41 27.12
N GLY A 9 16.48 3.50 25.96
CA GLY A 9 16.24 4.54 24.97
C GLY A 9 14.86 4.39 24.30
N VAL A 10 14.52 5.36 23.47
CA VAL A 10 13.27 5.38 22.69
C VAL A 10 13.61 5.27 21.21
N LEU A 11 12.93 4.36 20.52
CA LEU A 11 12.94 4.33 19.06
C LEU A 11 11.86 5.29 18.56
N THR A 12 12.27 6.39 17.91
CA THR A 12 11.35 7.33 17.26
C THR A 12 11.37 7.09 15.77
N VAL A 13 10.22 6.70 15.21
CA VAL A 13 10.02 6.55 13.77
C VAL A 13 9.49 7.87 13.24
N ALA A 14 10.21 8.53 12.33
CA ALA A 14 9.81 9.85 11.86
C ALA A 14 9.43 9.85 10.37
N ALA A 15 8.21 10.31 10.08
CA ALA A 15 7.81 10.60 8.72
C ALA A 15 8.59 11.81 8.19
N VAL A 16 9.01 11.71 6.93
CA VAL A 16 9.67 12.77 6.17
C VAL A 16 8.80 13.21 4.99
N PRO A 17 9.04 14.38 4.39
CA PRO A 17 8.32 14.80 3.18
C PRO A 17 8.40 13.78 2.04
N ILE A 18 7.34 13.71 1.23
CA ILE A 18 7.29 12.85 0.04
C ILE A 18 7.68 13.60 -1.24
N GLY A 19 7.82 14.92 -1.15
CA GLY A 19 8.19 15.78 -2.27
C GLY A 19 8.66 17.14 -1.79
N ASP A 20 7.75 17.99 -1.33
CA ASP A 20 8.06 19.32 -0.84
C ASP A 20 8.58 19.29 0.60
N PRO A 21 9.80 19.79 0.88
CA PRO A 21 10.30 19.92 2.26
C PRO A 21 9.39 20.74 3.18
N ALA A 22 8.57 21.65 2.65
CA ALA A 22 7.63 22.45 3.43
C ALA A 22 6.50 21.62 4.08
N ASP A 23 6.24 20.41 3.57
CA ASP A 23 5.29 19.47 4.15
C ASP A 23 5.84 18.77 5.42
N ALA A 24 7.07 19.03 5.80
CA ALA A 24 7.66 18.45 6.99
C ALA A 24 6.83 18.80 8.25
N SER A 25 6.57 17.80 9.08
CA SER A 25 6.02 18.08 10.41
C SER A 25 6.89 19.10 11.15
N ALA A 26 6.26 20.07 11.81
CA ALA A 26 6.97 21.05 12.64
C ALA A 26 7.88 20.43 13.72
N ARG A 27 7.65 19.15 14.05
CA ARG A 27 8.45 18.39 15.01
C ARG A 27 9.69 17.74 14.40
N LEU A 28 9.74 17.59 13.07
CA LEU A 28 10.83 16.85 12.38
C LEU A 28 12.17 17.58 12.52
N GLY A 29 12.22 18.87 12.21
CA GLY A 29 13.42 19.67 12.32
C GLY A 29 14.06 19.63 13.72
N PRO A 30 13.33 19.96 14.79
CA PRO A 30 13.81 19.82 16.17
C PRO A 30 14.26 18.39 16.52
N ALA A 31 13.56 17.38 16.06
CA ALA A 31 13.93 15.99 16.32
C ALA A 31 15.26 15.60 15.63
N LEU A 32 15.46 16.01 14.39
CA LEU A 32 16.73 15.81 13.65
C LEU A 32 17.90 16.53 14.32
N ALA A 33 17.69 17.75 14.83
CA ALA A 33 18.74 18.52 15.50
C ALA A 33 19.15 17.93 16.86
N ALA A 34 18.18 17.34 17.59
CA ALA A 34 18.38 16.81 18.93
C ALA A 34 18.83 15.34 18.95
N ALA A 35 18.65 14.60 17.86
CA ALA A 35 18.94 13.17 17.82
C ALA A 35 20.43 12.88 17.97
N GLY A 36 20.79 12.04 18.97
CA GLY A 36 22.16 11.54 19.16
C GLY A 36 22.54 10.46 18.15
N LEU A 37 21.56 9.64 17.74
CA LEU A 37 21.72 8.59 16.74
C LEU A 37 20.57 8.59 15.76
N ILE A 38 20.88 8.69 14.47
CA ILE A 38 19.92 8.66 13.37
C ILE A 38 20.22 7.46 12.48
N ALA A 39 19.24 6.57 12.32
CA ALA A 39 19.25 5.50 11.32
C ALA A 39 18.50 6.01 10.08
N ALA A 40 19.20 6.14 8.96
CA ALA A 40 18.66 6.72 7.73
C ALA A 40 18.86 5.78 6.55
N GLU A 41 17.87 5.71 5.67
CA GLU A 41 17.92 4.89 4.45
C GLU A 41 19.06 5.38 3.53
N ASP A 42 19.02 6.61 3.05
CA ASP A 42 20.15 7.28 2.39
C ASP A 42 20.60 8.49 3.19
N THR A 43 21.84 8.40 3.74
CA THR A 43 22.44 9.46 4.55
C THR A 43 22.66 10.76 3.78
N ARG A 44 22.75 10.71 2.45
CA ARG A 44 22.93 11.89 1.59
C ARG A 44 21.59 12.60 1.41
N ARG A 45 20.49 11.86 1.20
CA ARG A 45 19.14 12.41 1.14
C ARG A 45 18.73 13.04 2.47
N LEU A 46 19.02 12.37 3.59
CA LEU A 46 18.82 12.96 4.92
C LEU A 46 19.54 14.30 5.08
N ARG A 47 20.83 14.40 4.67
CA ARG A 47 21.57 15.66 4.77
C ARG A 47 20.97 16.76 3.91
N ARG A 48 20.48 16.44 2.69
CA ARG A 48 19.78 17.40 1.83
C ARG A 48 18.49 17.88 2.48
N LEU A 49 17.71 16.98 3.06
CA LEU A 49 16.49 17.33 3.80
C LEU A 49 16.83 18.23 4.99
N ALA A 50 17.81 17.88 5.81
CA ALA A 50 18.23 18.70 6.94
C ALA A 50 18.65 20.13 6.50
N THR A 51 19.39 20.22 5.38
CA THR A 51 19.75 21.52 4.79
C THR A 51 18.52 22.31 4.35
N ALA A 52 17.57 21.69 3.67
CA ALA A 52 16.33 22.33 3.24
C ALA A 52 15.46 22.82 4.42
N LEU A 53 15.50 22.10 5.55
CA LEU A 53 14.81 22.48 6.79
C LEU A 53 15.62 23.48 7.67
N GLY A 54 16.81 23.90 7.23
CA GLY A 54 17.67 24.79 8.02
C GLY A 54 18.23 24.11 9.28
N VAL A 55 18.35 22.79 9.32
CA VAL A 55 18.74 21.99 10.49
C VAL A 55 20.15 21.48 10.37
N ARG A 56 20.94 21.62 11.43
CA ARG A 56 22.26 21.01 11.56
C ARG A 56 22.14 19.67 12.31
N LEU A 57 22.52 18.57 11.65
CA LEU A 57 22.64 17.27 12.30
C LEU A 57 23.89 17.23 13.19
N THR A 58 23.71 16.98 14.49
CA THR A 58 24.80 16.92 15.48
C THR A 58 25.13 15.50 15.90
N GLY A 59 24.18 14.58 15.74
CA GLY A 59 24.33 13.19 16.12
C GLY A 59 25.02 12.31 15.08
N ARG A 60 25.28 11.08 15.46
CA ARG A 60 25.81 10.03 14.59
C ARG A 60 24.74 9.58 13.61
N VAL A 61 25.04 9.58 12.31
CA VAL A 61 24.15 9.07 11.26
C VAL A 61 24.67 7.74 10.75
N VAL A 62 23.81 6.71 10.74
CA VAL A 62 24.13 5.37 10.22
C VAL A 62 23.19 5.01 9.08
N SER A 63 23.71 4.32 8.06
CA SER A 63 22.88 3.82 6.95
C SER A 63 22.03 2.64 7.40
N TYR A 64 20.75 2.66 7.05
CA TYR A 64 19.75 1.65 7.39
C TYR A 64 18.79 1.45 6.22
N TYR A 65 19.13 0.56 5.28
CA TYR A 65 18.38 0.22 4.07
C TYR A 65 18.20 -1.30 3.99
N ASP A 66 17.33 -1.81 3.12
CA ASP A 66 16.87 -3.20 3.07
C ASP A 66 18.00 -4.23 3.17
N ASP A 67 19.07 -4.09 2.36
CA ASP A 67 20.17 -5.06 2.33
C ASP A 67 20.99 -5.12 3.64
N VAL A 68 20.97 -4.06 4.43
CA VAL A 68 21.72 -3.99 5.70
C VAL A 68 20.83 -4.05 6.93
N GLU A 69 19.52 -3.93 6.78
CA GLU A 69 18.54 -3.88 7.87
C GLU A 69 18.78 -5.03 8.87
N ALA A 70 18.76 -6.29 8.40
CA ALA A 70 18.92 -7.45 9.25
C ALA A 70 20.23 -7.42 10.06
N ARG A 71 21.33 -6.93 9.46
CA ARG A 71 22.64 -6.83 10.10
C ARG A 71 22.71 -5.66 11.09
N ARG A 72 21.96 -4.59 10.87
CA ARG A 72 21.97 -3.38 11.71
C ARG A 72 21.11 -3.50 12.95
N VAL A 73 20.02 -4.27 12.88
CA VAL A 73 19.06 -4.41 13.99
C VAL A 73 19.71 -4.76 15.32
N PRO A 74 20.60 -5.77 15.46
CA PRO A 74 21.22 -6.10 16.76
C PRO A 74 22.00 -4.95 17.38
N GLY A 75 22.76 -4.21 16.57
CA GLY A 75 23.55 -3.07 17.05
C GLY A 75 22.67 -1.90 17.51
N LEU A 76 21.60 -1.57 16.75
CA LEU A 76 20.67 -0.51 17.13
C LEU A 76 19.85 -0.89 18.37
N LEU A 77 19.49 -2.16 18.55
CA LEU A 77 18.85 -2.65 19.77
C LEU A 77 19.78 -2.53 20.99
N ALA A 78 21.05 -2.83 20.84
CA ALA A 78 22.03 -2.68 21.92
C ALA A 78 22.16 -1.20 22.35
N GLU A 79 22.20 -0.27 21.41
CA GLU A 79 22.19 1.19 21.70
C GLU A 79 20.94 1.61 22.46
N LEU A 80 19.75 1.16 21.98
CA LEU A 80 18.47 1.42 22.65
C LEU A 80 18.43 0.81 24.06
N ALA A 81 18.92 -0.42 24.24
CA ALA A 81 19.00 -1.06 25.55
C ALA A 81 19.97 -0.34 26.49
N ALA A 82 21.06 0.23 25.95
CA ALA A 82 22.00 1.07 26.70
C ALA A 82 21.45 2.47 27.04
N GLY A 83 20.20 2.77 26.64
CA GLY A 83 19.53 4.05 26.91
C GLY A 83 19.75 5.11 25.84
N GLU A 84 20.34 4.80 24.69
CA GLU A 84 20.49 5.74 23.58
C GLU A 84 19.20 5.83 22.78
N ASP A 85 18.69 7.05 22.55
CA ASP A 85 17.51 7.27 21.72
C ASP A 85 17.91 7.17 20.23
N VAL A 86 17.11 6.46 19.43
CA VAL A 86 17.33 6.28 18.00
C VAL A 86 16.20 6.94 17.22
N LEU A 87 16.55 7.78 16.25
CA LEU A 87 15.63 8.34 15.27
C LEU A 87 15.75 7.55 13.97
N LEU A 88 14.68 6.92 13.52
CA LEU A 88 14.59 6.19 12.25
C LEU A 88 13.88 7.03 11.21
N VAL A 89 14.51 7.22 10.04
CA VAL A 89 13.98 7.97 8.90
C VAL A 89 14.25 7.22 7.60
N THR A 90 13.36 7.37 6.63
CA THR A 90 13.49 6.88 5.25
C THR A 90 13.69 8.04 4.28
N ASP A 91 13.81 7.74 3.01
CA ASP A 91 14.03 8.73 1.95
C ASP A 91 12.79 9.58 1.68
N ALA A 92 11.58 9.00 1.90
CA ALA A 92 10.29 9.66 1.75
C ALA A 92 9.23 8.96 2.62
N GLY A 93 8.25 9.70 3.12
CA GLY A 93 7.12 9.14 3.86
C GLY A 93 7.50 8.57 5.24
N LEU A 94 6.89 7.45 5.61
CA LEU A 94 7.01 6.85 6.95
C LEU A 94 7.77 5.52 6.89
N PRO A 95 8.85 5.34 7.66
CA PRO A 95 9.56 4.07 7.75
C PRO A 95 8.64 2.88 8.05
N GLY A 96 8.89 1.75 7.39
CA GLY A 96 8.09 0.52 7.52
C GLY A 96 6.85 0.47 6.62
N VAL A 97 6.59 1.48 5.79
CA VAL A 97 5.51 1.49 4.80
C VAL A 97 6.12 1.38 3.40
N SER A 98 6.37 0.17 2.93
CA SER A 98 7.13 -0.17 1.72
C SER A 98 8.60 0.30 1.72
N ASP A 99 9.09 0.67 2.88
CA ASP A 99 10.45 1.14 3.15
C ASP A 99 11.06 0.34 4.29
N PRO A 100 12.39 0.36 4.49
CA PRO A 100 13.04 -0.30 5.61
C PRO A 100 12.54 0.26 6.95
N GLY A 101 12.51 -0.58 7.99
CA GLY A 101 12.09 -0.17 9.34
C GLY A 101 11.32 -1.22 10.10
N TYR A 102 10.51 -2.02 9.45
CA TYR A 102 9.66 -3.02 10.10
C TYR A 102 10.44 -3.93 11.06
N ARG A 103 11.60 -4.44 10.66
CA ARG A 103 12.40 -5.36 11.50
C ARG A 103 12.90 -4.71 12.78
N LEU A 104 13.38 -3.46 12.71
CA LEU A 104 13.83 -2.72 13.89
C LEU A 104 12.67 -2.39 14.81
N ILE A 105 11.55 -1.92 14.23
CA ILE A 105 10.33 -1.60 14.99
C ILE A 105 9.81 -2.83 15.72
N ALA A 106 9.67 -3.96 15.02
CA ALA A 106 9.21 -5.22 15.60
C ALA A 106 10.15 -5.73 16.71
N ALA A 107 11.46 -5.70 16.45
CA ALA A 107 12.46 -6.16 17.42
C ALA A 107 12.51 -5.26 18.67
N ALA A 108 12.41 -3.95 18.52
CA ALA A 108 12.36 -3.00 19.64
C ALA A 108 11.09 -3.23 20.48
N ALA A 109 9.93 -3.40 19.84
CA ALA A 109 8.70 -3.70 20.52
C ALA A 109 8.75 -5.03 21.31
N GLN A 110 9.31 -6.09 20.69
CA GLN A 110 9.51 -7.40 21.34
C GLN A 110 10.46 -7.32 22.53
N ALA A 111 11.47 -6.45 22.47
CA ALA A 111 12.40 -6.20 23.58
C ALA A 111 11.84 -5.26 24.68
N GLY A 112 10.56 -4.85 24.59
CA GLY A 112 9.95 -3.93 25.54
C GLY A 112 10.50 -2.49 25.47
N ILE A 113 11.20 -2.15 24.41
CA ILE A 113 11.72 -0.81 24.15
C ILE A 113 10.57 0.07 23.64
N ARG A 114 10.47 1.27 24.19
CA ARG A 114 9.43 2.22 23.74
C ARG A 114 9.64 2.60 22.28
N VAL A 115 8.63 2.35 21.46
CA VAL A 115 8.54 2.86 20.09
C VAL A 115 7.53 4.00 20.05
N THR A 116 7.88 5.09 19.39
CA THR A 116 6.99 6.23 19.16
C THR A 116 7.11 6.72 17.72
N VAL A 117 6.19 7.58 17.29
CA VAL A 117 6.16 8.10 15.92
C VAL A 117 6.10 9.64 15.91
N LEU A 118 6.78 10.25 14.96
CA LEU A 118 6.51 11.59 14.49
C LEU A 118 5.67 11.48 13.21
N PRO A 119 4.34 11.67 13.28
CA PRO A 119 3.49 11.56 12.11
C PRO A 119 3.79 12.68 11.12
N GLY A 120 3.53 12.41 9.86
CA GLY A 120 3.76 13.35 8.77
C GLY A 120 3.23 12.82 7.43
N PRO A 121 3.74 13.34 6.30
CA PRO A 121 3.27 12.97 4.97
C PRO A 121 3.33 11.48 4.67
N SER A 122 2.38 11.01 3.85
CA SER A 122 2.34 9.64 3.35
C SER A 122 1.74 9.63 1.95
N ALA A 123 2.44 9.07 0.98
CA ALA A 123 1.97 8.94 -0.39
C ALA A 123 0.67 8.11 -0.49
N VAL A 124 0.48 7.13 0.40
CA VAL A 124 -0.72 6.28 0.46
C VAL A 124 -1.97 7.12 0.72
N THR A 125 -1.98 7.89 1.82
CA THR A 125 -3.14 8.71 2.19
C THR A 125 -3.29 9.94 1.31
N THR A 126 -2.19 10.54 0.85
CA THR A 126 -2.22 11.67 -0.08
C THR A 126 -2.85 11.25 -1.41
N ALA A 127 -2.41 10.14 -2.00
CA ALA A 127 -2.99 9.60 -3.23
C ALA A 127 -4.46 9.25 -3.05
N GLN A 128 -4.83 8.62 -1.92
CA GLN A 128 -6.23 8.29 -1.61
C GLN A 128 -7.13 9.52 -1.66
N VAL A 129 -6.69 10.63 -1.06
CA VAL A 129 -7.48 11.87 -1.02
C VAL A 129 -7.63 12.50 -2.40
N VAL A 130 -6.52 12.62 -3.15
CA VAL A 130 -6.54 13.29 -4.46
C VAL A 130 -7.11 12.41 -5.58
N ALA A 131 -7.18 11.10 -5.40
CA ALA A 131 -7.76 10.18 -6.40
C ALA A 131 -9.23 10.45 -6.68
N GLY A 132 -10.00 10.94 -5.69
CA GLY A 132 -11.43 11.15 -5.81
C GLY A 132 -12.25 9.85 -5.79
N LEU A 133 -11.67 8.76 -5.28
CA LEU A 133 -12.31 7.45 -5.09
C LEU A 133 -12.73 7.26 -3.62
N PRO A 134 -13.68 6.34 -3.31
CA PRO A 134 -14.14 6.12 -1.94
C PRO A 134 -12.99 5.85 -0.98
N GLY A 135 -12.85 6.67 0.09
CA GLY A 135 -11.70 6.65 0.99
C GLY A 135 -11.97 6.09 2.39
N ALA A 136 -13.24 5.82 2.74
CA ALA A 136 -13.61 5.36 4.09
C ALA A 136 -12.95 4.02 4.48
N ARG A 137 -12.69 3.18 3.50
CA ARG A 137 -12.03 1.88 3.68
C ARG A 137 -11.16 1.62 2.45
N PHE A 138 -9.87 1.34 2.65
CA PHE A 138 -8.94 1.00 1.57
C PHE A 138 -7.99 -0.12 2.00
N VAL A 139 -7.32 -0.72 1.03
CA VAL A 139 -6.27 -1.71 1.20
C VAL A 139 -5.02 -1.18 0.53
N PHE A 140 -3.92 -1.13 1.23
CA PHE A 140 -2.61 -0.83 0.69
C PHE A 140 -1.86 -2.12 0.38
N GLU A 141 -1.49 -2.32 -0.87
CA GLU A 141 -0.85 -3.55 -1.39
C GLU A 141 0.66 -3.40 -1.60
N GLY A 142 1.20 -2.19 -1.47
CA GLY A 142 2.61 -1.93 -1.75
C GLY A 142 2.95 -2.08 -3.24
N PHE A 143 4.17 -2.54 -3.54
CA PHE A 143 4.62 -2.78 -4.92
C PHE A 143 4.19 -4.17 -5.41
N PRO A 144 3.49 -4.28 -6.55
CA PRO A 144 3.19 -5.57 -7.17
C PRO A 144 4.46 -6.36 -7.51
N SER A 145 4.42 -7.69 -7.31
CA SER A 145 5.57 -8.57 -7.56
C SER A 145 6.17 -8.36 -8.96
N ARG A 146 7.49 -8.39 -9.07
CA ARG A 146 8.19 -8.38 -10.36
C ARG A 146 7.98 -9.69 -11.14
N ARG A 147 7.66 -10.78 -10.46
CA ARG A 147 7.38 -12.08 -11.06
C ARG A 147 5.95 -12.11 -11.58
N ARG A 148 5.81 -12.25 -12.90
CA ARG A 148 4.51 -12.17 -13.60
C ARG A 148 3.46 -13.11 -12.98
N GLY A 149 3.75 -14.39 -12.79
CA GLY A 149 2.76 -15.34 -12.27
C GLY A 149 2.31 -15.08 -10.82
N GLU A 150 3.19 -14.51 -9.96
CA GLU A 150 2.82 -14.09 -8.61
C GLU A 150 1.89 -12.87 -8.66
N ARG A 151 2.19 -11.91 -9.53
CA ARG A 151 1.42 -10.68 -9.73
C ARG A 151 0.03 -10.97 -10.29
N GLU A 152 -0.06 -11.80 -11.35
CA GLU A 152 -1.33 -12.21 -11.95
C GLU A 152 -2.22 -12.94 -10.94
N ARG A 153 -1.67 -13.86 -10.15
CA ARG A 153 -2.40 -14.55 -9.08
C ARG A 153 -2.90 -13.57 -8.02
N ARG A 154 -2.04 -12.63 -7.57
CA ARG A 154 -2.44 -11.63 -6.59
C ARG A 154 -3.56 -10.73 -7.11
N PHE A 155 -3.49 -10.29 -8.37
CA PHE A 155 -4.56 -9.50 -8.97
C PHE A 155 -5.87 -10.28 -9.06
N ALA A 156 -5.83 -11.55 -9.43
CA ALA A 156 -7.02 -12.41 -9.45
C ALA A 156 -7.65 -12.53 -8.04
N GLU A 157 -6.84 -12.66 -6.97
CA GLU A 157 -7.34 -12.68 -5.59
C GLU A 157 -8.01 -11.36 -5.18
N LEU A 158 -7.51 -10.23 -5.70
CA LEU A 158 -8.01 -8.88 -5.39
C LEU A 158 -9.18 -8.43 -6.27
N ALA A 159 -9.52 -9.16 -7.32
CA ALA A 159 -10.55 -8.74 -8.28
C ALA A 159 -11.92 -8.47 -7.64
N ALA A 160 -12.28 -9.23 -6.59
CA ALA A 160 -13.52 -9.09 -5.83
C ALA A 160 -13.40 -8.16 -4.60
N GLU A 161 -12.24 -7.54 -4.35
CA GLU A 161 -12.06 -6.64 -3.21
C GLU A 161 -12.93 -5.38 -3.40
N ARG A 162 -13.79 -5.10 -2.41
CA ARG A 162 -14.76 -3.99 -2.45
C ARG A 162 -14.19 -2.66 -1.96
N ARG A 163 -13.09 -2.71 -1.21
CA ARG A 163 -12.41 -1.50 -0.72
C ARG A 163 -11.55 -0.94 -1.83
N THR A 164 -11.32 0.36 -1.80
CA THR A 164 -10.33 0.99 -2.68
C THR A 164 -8.97 0.35 -2.46
N LEU A 165 -8.28 0.04 -3.56
CA LEU A 165 -6.96 -0.56 -3.57
C LEU A 165 -5.91 0.50 -3.89
N ILE A 166 -4.80 0.49 -3.17
CA ILE A 166 -3.69 1.42 -3.38
C ILE A 166 -2.42 0.61 -3.60
N PHE A 167 -1.71 0.93 -4.69
CA PHE A 167 -0.44 0.31 -5.04
C PHE A 167 0.64 1.38 -5.22
N PHE A 168 1.87 1.08 -4.85
CA PHE A 168 3.02 1.77 -5.38
C PHE A 168 3.47 1.08 -6.66
N GLU A 169 3.94 1.85 -7.63
CA GLU A 169 4.49 1.25 -8.84
C GLU A 169 5.64 2.08 -9.42
N SER A 170 6.51 1.40 -10.11
CA SER A 170 7.59 2.05 -10.86
C SER A 170 7.03 2.74 -12.10
N PRO A 171 7.52 3.93 -12.44
CA PRO A 171 7.01 4.69 -13.58
C PRO A 171 7.17 3.95 -14.92
N ARG A 172 8.15 3.05 -15.02
CA ARG A 172 8.38 2.24 -16.23
C ARG A 172 7.41 1.07 -16.35
N ARG A 173 6.82 0.62 -15.25
CA ARG A 173 5.94 -0.56 -15.21
C ARG A 173 4.47 -0.22 -15.16
N ILE A 174 4.12 1.04 -14.91
CA ILE A 174 2.73 1.46 -14.67
C ILE A 174 1.79 1.04 -15.80
N GLY A 175 2.17 1.20 -17.07
CA GLY A 175 1.34 0.81 -18.22
C GLY A 175 1.07 -0.69 -18.24
N GLN A 176 2.10 -1.53 -18.02
CA GLN A 176 1.94 -2.97 -17.91
C GLN A 176 1.03 -3.36 -16.74
N THR A 177 1.25 -2.77 -15.56
CA THR A 177 0.46 -3.04 -14.36
C THR A 177 -1.01 -2.66 -14.54
N LEU A 178 -1.29 -1.51 -15.17
CA LEU A 178 -2.65 -1.09 -15.52
C LEU A 178 -3.34 -2.07 -16.48
N GLY A 179 -2.64 -2.54 -17.52
CA GLY A 179 -3.15 -3.54 -18.46
C GLY A 179 -3.49 -4.87 -17.78
N GLU A 180 -2.63 -5.34 -16.90
CA GLU A 180 -2.86 -6.58 -16.14
C GLU A 180 -4.02 -6.43 -15.13
N LEU A 181 -4.13 -5.27 -14.46
CA LEU A 181 -5.27 -4.96 -13.59
C LEU A 181 -6.57 -4.84 -14.39
N ALA A 182 -6.56 -4.22 -15.58
CA ALA A 182 -7.71 -4.16 -16.47
C ALA A 182 -8.20 -5.56 -16.89
N ALA A 183 -7.27 -6.47 -17.16
CA ALA A 183 -7.59 -7.85 -17.48
C ALA A 183 -8.20 -8.61 -16.28
N ALA A 184 -7.74 -8.33 -15.05
CA ALA A 184 -8.19 -9.03 -13.85
C ALA A 184 -9.46 -8.41 -13.24
N PHE A 185 -9.61 -7.08 -13.25
CA PHE A 185 -10.67 -6.34 -12.55
C PHE A 185 -11.77 -5.83 -13.48
N GLY A 186 -11.55 -5.90 -14.81
CA GLY A 186 -12.37 -5.28 -15.84
C GLY A 186 -11.80 -3.92 -16.27
N ALA A 187 -11.82 -3.68 -17.58
CA ALA A 187 -11.27 -2.46 -18.19
C ALA A 187 -11.98 -1.18 -17.72
N ASP A 188 -13.27 -1.28 -17.40
CA ASP A 188 -14.10 -0.15 -16.97
C ASP A 188 -13.95 0.21 -15.47
N ARG A 189 -13.12 -0.51 -14.71
CA ARG A 189 -12.87 -0.24 -13.29
C ARG A 189 -12.26 1.15 -13.11
N PRO A 190 -12.89 2.05 -12.35
CA PRO A 190 -12.33 3.39 -12.11
C PRO A 190 -10.99 3.34 -11.39
N ALA A 191 -10.06 4.19 -11.81
CA ALA A 191 -8.73 4.29 -11.21
C ALA A 191 -8.18 5.71 -11.31
N ALA A 192 -7.13 5.97 -10.54
CA ALA A 192 -6.33 7.20 -10.63
C ALA A 192 -4.85 6.88 -10.51
N VAL A 193 -4.05 7.45 -11.39
CA VAL A 193 -2.59 7.43 -11.32
C VAL A 193 -2.12 8.76 -10.77
N CYS A 194 -1.58 8.75 -9.56
CA CYS A 194 -1.02 9.91 -8.87
C CYS A 194 0.49 9.87 -9.02
N ARG A 195 1.08 10.85 -9.67
CA ARG A 195 2.53 10.90 -9.83
C ARG A 195 3.11 12.18 -9.27
N GLU A 196 4.36 12.09 -8.78
CA GLU A 196 5.13 13.24 -8.28
C GLU A 196 4.36 14.08 -7.24
N LEU A 197 3.58 13.41 -6.37
CA LEU A 197 2.78 14.05 -5.32
C LEU A 197 3.61 15.04 -4.51
N THR A 198 3.07 16.24 -4.30
CA THR A 198 3.66 17.40 -3.61
C THR A 198 4.91 18.00 -4.31
N LYS A 199 5.31 17.49 -5.48
CA LYS A 199 6.45 18.01 -6.24
C LYS A 199 5.99 18.96 -7.35
N THR A 200 6.94 19.66 -7.97
CA THR A 200 6.68 20.64 -9.05
C THR A 200 5.88 20.05 -10.24
N HIS A 201 6.01 18.75 -10.48
CA HIS A 201 5.34 18.06 -11.59
C HIS A 201 4.25 17.10 -11.08
N GLU A 202 3.58 17.47 -9.98
CA GLU A 202 2.43 16.72 -9.49
C GLU A 202 1.35 16.61 -10.56
N GLU A 203 0.87 15.39 -10.77
CA GLU A 203 -0.21 15.12 -11.72
C GLU A 203 -1.08 13.96 -11.22
N VAL A 204 -2.39 14.10 -11.42
CA VAL A 204 -3.37 13.06 -11.09
C VAL A 204 -4.22 12.77 -12.33
N LEU A 205 -3.93 11.64 -12.97
CA LEU A 205 -4.69 11.12 -14.11
C LEU A 205 -5.81 10.23 -13.61
N ARG A 206 -7.04 10.56 -13.96
CA ARG A 206 -8.24 9.80 -13.57
C ARG A 206 -8.92 9.22 -14.81
N GLY A 207 -9.44 8.01 -14.70
CA GLY A 207 -10.14 7.32 -15.78
C GLY A 207 -10.47 5.89 -15.39
N THR A 208 -10.72 5.07 -16.38
CA THR A 208 -10.82 3.62 -16.21
C THR A 208 -9.44 2.96 -16.34
N LEU A 209 -9.30 1.73 -15.83
CA LEU A 209 -8.06 0.96 -15.98
C LEU A 209 -7.66 0.82 -17.45
N GLY A 210 -8.63 0.60 -18.36
CA GLY A 210 -8.38 0.46 -19.79
C GLY A 210 -7.88 1.76 -20.44
N GLU A 211 -8.52 2.90 -20.12
CA GLU A 211 -8.10 4.21 -20.63
C GLU A 211 -6.70 4.58 -20.17
N LEU A 212 -6.43 4.43 -18.85
CA LEU A 212 -5.14 4.73 -18.26
C LEU A 212 -4.02 3.79 -18.78
N ALA A 213 -4.34 2.51 -19.02
CA ALA A 213 -3.40 1.56 -19.62
C ALA A 213 -2.99 1.99 -21.03
N GLY A 214 -3.95 2.48 -21.85
CA GLY A 214 -3.66 3.02 -23.17
C GLY A 214 -2.82 4.30 -23.11
N GLN A 215 -3.18 5.23 -22.23
CA GLN A 215 -2.50 6.52 -22.06
C GLN A 215 -1.06 6.38 -21.56
N LEU A 216 -0.78 5.39 -20.71
CA LEU A 216 0.51 5.18 -20.06
C LEU A 216 1.24 3.93 -20.58
N SER A 217 0.94 3.47 -21.80
CA SER A 217 1.55 2.28 -22.42
C SER A 217 3.08 2.32 -22.43
N ASP A 218 3.66 3.49 -22.64
CA ASP A 218 5.11 3.72 -22.66
C ASP A 218 5.70 4.05 -21.26
N GLY A 219 4.86 3.96 -20.23
CA GLY A 219 5.23 4.35 -18.87
C GLY A 219 5.11 5.85 -18.62
N THR A 220 5.78 6.33 -17.59
CA THR A 220 5.83 7.74 -17.20
C THR A 220 7.15 8.07 -16.52
N LEU A 221 7.27 9.24 -15.91
CA LEU A 221 8.43 9.65 -15.10
C LEU A 221 8.01 9.90 -13.65
N GLY A 222 8.97 9.82 -12.74
CA GLY A 222 8.80 10.15 -11.34
C GLY A 222 8.28 8.97 -10.49
N GLU A 223 7.75 9.27 -9.32
CA GLU A 223 7.18 8.31 -8.37
C GLU A 223 5.67 8.19 -8.57
N VAL A 224 5.16 6.96 -8.55
CA VAL A 224 3.78 6.67 -8.91
C VAL A 224 3.05 5.93 -7.81
N THR A 225 1.89 6.44 -7.44
CA THR A 225 0.90 5.75 -6.61
C THR A 225 -0.37 5.54 -7.43
N LEU A 226 -0.77 4.28 -7.59
CA LEU A 226 -1.99 3.89 -8.28
C LEU A 226 -3.10 3.64 -7.26
N VAL A 227 -4.26 4.25 -7.50
CA VAL A 227 -5.48 4.05 -6.70
C VAL A 227 -6.55 3.46 -7.59
N VAL A 228 -7.14 2.33 -7.19
CA VAL A 228 -8.14 1.61 -7.98
C VAL A 228 -9.41 1.45 -7.14
N ALA A 229 -10.56 1.74 -7.73
CA ALA A 229 -11.83 1.54 -7.06
C ALA A 229 -12.05 0.06 -6.71
N GLY A 230 -12.67 -0.18 -5.57
CA GLY A 230 -13.13 -1.52 -5.18
C GLY A 230 -14.13 -2.11 -6.17
N ALA A 231 -14.37 -3.40 -6.08
CA ALA A 231 -15.41 -4.08 -6.86
C ALA A 231 -16.78 -3.42 -6.61
N PRO A 232 -17.59 -3.19 -7.65
CA PRO A 232 -18.89 -2.58 -7.48
C PRO A 232 -19.79 -3.44 -6.57
N ALA A 233 -20.58 -2.78 -5.74
CA ALA A 233 -21.61 -3.45 -4.95
C ALA A 233 -22.67 -4.00 -5.94
N GLY A 234 -22.75 -5.31 -6.06
CA GLY A 234 -23.73 -5.90 -6.97
C GLY A 234 -23.35 -7.29 -7.51
N GLN A 235 -22.05 -7.61 -7.57
CA GLN A 235 -21.62 -8.95 -8.00
C GLN A 235 -21.82 -10.04 -6.92
N ASP A 236 -22.02 -9.67 -5.63
CA ASP A 236 -22.31 -10.60 -4.52
C ASP A 236 -23.57 -10.23 -3.72
N GLY A 237 -24.38 -9.27 -4.22
CA GLY A 237 -25.62 -8.86 -3.54
C GLY A 237 -26.78 -9.83 -3.77
N PRO A 238 -27.87 -9.75 -2.97
CA PRO A 238 -29.04 -10.58 -3.15
C PRO A 238 -29.64 -10.51 -4.59
N ALA A 239 -29.52 -9.36 -5.24
CA ALA A 239 -29.98 -9.16 -6.63
C ALA A 239 -29.10 -9.93 -7.63
N ALA A 240 -27.78 -9.83 -7.51
CA ALA A 240 -26.84 -10.57 -8.38
C ALA A 240 -26.94 -12.08 -8.14
N LEU A 241 -27.12 -12.49 -6.89
CA LEU A 241 -27.36 -13.90 -6.57
C LEU A 241 -28.69 -14.39 -7.19
N ALA A 242 -29.74 -13.56 -7.15
CA ALA A 242 -31.04 -13.90 -7.78
C ALA A 242 -30.95 -14.03 -9.31
N GLU A 243 -30.21 -13.11 -9.97
CA GLU A 243 -29.95 -13.19 -11.42
C GLU A 243 -29.10 -14.42 -11.77
N ALA A 244 -28.06 -14.70 -10.99
CA ALA A 244 -27.23 -15.89 -11.18
C ALA A 244 -28.02 -17.19 -10.97
N VAL A 245 -28.93 -17.24 -9.99
CA VAL A 245 -29.84 -18.35 -9.79
C VAL A 245 -30.82 -18.51 -10.97
N ALA A 246 -31.31 -17.40 -11.50
CA ALA A 246 -32.18 -17.44 -12.69
C ALA A 246 -31.43 -18.01 -13.91
N GLN A 247 -30.16 -17.60 -14.10
CA GLN A 247 -29.32 -18.13 -15.18
C GLN A 247 -29.05 -19.63 -14.99
N VAL A 248 -28.69 -20.08 -13.77
CA VAL A 248 -28.52 -21.52 -13.47
C VAL A 248 -29.80 -22.31 -13.82
N ARG A 249 -30.98 -21.77 -13.51
CA ARG A 249 -32.25 -22.43 -13.87
C ARG A 249 -32.46 -22.53 -15.38
N MET A 250 -32.14 -21.48 -16.12
CA MET A 250 -32.23 -21.52 -17.60
C MET A 250 -31.29 -22.56 -18.18
N ASP A 251 -30.06 -22.62 -17.70
CA ASP A 251 -29.06 -23.58 -18.18
C ASP A 251 -29.49 -25.03 -17.88
N VAL A 252 -30.04 -25.28 -16.68
CA VAL A 252 -30.60 -26.60 -16.31
C VAL A 252 -31.83 -26.97 -17.15
N GLN A 253 -32.73 -26.02 -17.44
CA GLN A 253 -33.84 -26.24 -18.36
C GLN A 253 -33.35 -26.53 -19.80
N GLY A 254 -32.21 -25.96 -20.18
CA GLY A 254 -31.53 -26.25 -21.44
C GLY A 254 -30.79 -27.58 -21.50
N GLY A 255 -30.81 -28.38 -20.40
CA GLY A 255 -30.25 -29.74 -20.36
C GLY A 255 -28.88 -29.86 -19.65
N ALA A 256 -28.36 -28.78 -19.07
CA ALA A 256 -27.15 -28.84 -18.25
C ALA A 256 -27.42 -29.49 -16.88
N THR A 257 -26.40 -30.16 -16.29
CA THR A 257 -26.54 -30.56 -14.89
C THR A 257 -26.48 -29.36 -13.97
N THR A 258 -27.17 -29.38 -12.83
CA THR A 258 -27.10 -28.29 -11.83
C THR A 258 -25.66 -27.98 -11.43
N LYS A 259 -24.80 -29.01 -11.32
CA LYS A 259 -23.40 -28.87 -10.99
C LYS A 259 -22.62 -28.10 -12.06
N ASP A 260 -22.85 -28.41 -13.32
CA ASP A 260 -22.14 -27.77 -14.43
C ASP A 260 -22.66 -26.33 -14.66
N ALA A 261 -23.97 -26.13 -14.59
CA ALA A 261 -24.58 -24.79 -14.65
C ALA A 261 -24.06 -23.87 -13.53
N VAL A 262 -24.05 -24.36 -12.28
CA VAL A 262 -23.48 -23.59 -11.15
C VAL A 262 -21.98 -23.31 -11.35
N ALA A 263 -21.21 -24.25 -11.89
CA ALA A 263 -19.79 -24.05 -12.15
C ALA A 263 -19.56 -22.98 -13.23
N ALA A 264 -20.33 -23.02 -14.32
CA ALA A 264 -20.26 -22.05 -15.43
C ALA A 264 -20.68 -20.64 -14.98
N VAL A 265 -21.83 -20.51 -14.32
CA VAL A 265 -22.34 -19.22 -13.84
C VAL A 265 -21.45 -18.62 -12.74
N ALA A 266 -20.92 -19.45 -11.82
CA ALA A 266 -19.98 -18.98 -10.80
C ALA A 266 -18.66 -18.48 -11.41
N ALA A 267 -18.16 -19.13 -12.47
CA ALA A 267 -17.00 -18.66 -13.20
C ALA A 267 -17.24 -17.33 -13.93
N ALA A 268 -18.43 -17.14 -14.49
CA ALA A 268 -18.81 -15.91 -15.20
C ALA A 268 -19.13 -14.74 -14.26
N THR A 269 -19.69 -15.00 -13.07
CA THR A 269 -20.17 -13.95 -12.14
C THR A 269 -19.23 -13.67 -10.98
N GLY A 270 -18.22 -14.52 -10.73
CA GLY A 270 -17.32 -14.42 -9.56
C GLY A 270 -17.98 -14.82 -8.24
N LEU A 271 -19.25 -15.27 -8.25
CA LEU A 271 -19.95 -15.74 -7.06
C LEU A 271 -19.33 -17.05 -6.54
N ARG A 272 -19.36 -17.25 -5.22
CA ARG A 272 -18.90 -18.50 -4.63
C ARG A 272 -19.82 -19.65 -5.05
N LYS A 273 -19.24 -20.71 -5.64
CA LYS A 273 -19.98 -21.89 -6.09
C LYS A 273 -20.93 -22.46 -5.03
N ARG A 274 -20.48 -22.50 -3.77
CA ARG A 274 -21.28 -22.99 -2.65
C ARG A 274 -22.50 -22.14 -2.38
N ASP A 275 -22.37 -20.82 -2.42
CA ASP A 275 -23.46 -19.89 -2.11
C ASP A 275 -24.49 -19.91 -3.24
N LEU A 276 -24.03 -19.95 -4.49
CA LEU A 276 -24.87 -20.07 -5.67
C LEU A 276 -25.60 -21.42 -5.70
N TYR A 277 -24.92 -22.52 -5.37
CA TYR A 277 -25.53 -23.85 -5.29
C TYR A 277 -26.65 -23.90 -4.27
N ASN A 278 -26.39 -23.40 -3.03
CA ASN A 278 -27.38 -23.38 -1.97
C ASN A 278 -28.59 -22.51 -2.33
N ALA A 279 -28.35 -21.35 -2.96
CA ALA A 279 -29.42 -20.47 -3.40
C ALA A 279 -30.25 -21.08 -4.54
N ALA A 280 -29.61 -21.76 -5.50
CA ALA A 280 -30.31 -22.44 -6.59
C ALA A 280 -31.14 -23.62 -6.09
N ALA A 281 -30.63 -24.40 -5.13
CA ALA A 281 -31.34 -25.51 -4.49
C ALA A 281 -32.56 -25.01 -3.70
N ALA A 282 -32.37 -23.97 -2.84
CA ALA A 282 -33.48 -23.34 -2.09
C ALA A 282 -34.54 -22.72 -3.00
N ALA A 283 -34.15 -22.24 -4.17
CA ALA A 283 -35.08 -21.68 -5.17
C ALA A 283 -35.82 -22.78 -5.99
N ALA A 284 -35.29 -23.99 -6.06
CA ALA A 284 -35.95 -25.14 -6.70
C ALA A 284 -37.05 -25.76 -5.81
N GLU A 285 -36.95 -25.56 -4.48
CA GLU A 285 -37.92 -26.07 -3.48
C GLU A 285 -39.10 -25.13 -3.26
N ARG A 286 -39.12 -23.94 -3.85
CA ARG A 286 -40.26 -23.01 -3.78
C ARG A 286 -41.17 -23.24 -4.98
N PRO A 287 -42.44 -23.65 -4.76
CA PRO A 287 -43.42 -23.90 -5.83
C PRO A 287 -43.77 -22.64 -6.62
#